data_478ac0a6e05ebcda87b3d61b5e54cf84
#
_entry.id   478ac0a6e05ebcda87b3d61b5e54cf84
#
_cell.length_a   1.000
_cell.length_b   1.000
_cell.length_c   1.000
_cell.angle_alpha   90.00
_cell.angle_beta   90.00
_cell.angle_gamma   90.00
#
_symmetry.space_group_name_H-M   'P 1'
#
loop_
_entity.id
_entity.type
_entity.pdbx_description
1 polymer ?
#
loop_
_entity_poly.entity_id
_entity_poly.type
_entity_poly.pdbx_seq_one_letter_code
_entity_poly.pdbx_strand_id
1 'polypeptide(L)'
;MFHYYMFNKPFGCVTARRDSLYPTVMDYFSELNNDNLNPVGRLDRETTGLLLITDDGVFNQKLTHPSYHKEKTYHFTVLGDLTEDRCQQLEKGILLKGSPVLTSPAKLKVFRQDILSNIIDTLHPEVQNAVCNNLPTHPVTYGEITISEGRKRQIRRMMKAVHCYVIELKRISIEDIILD
;
A
#
# COMPACT_ATOMS: atom_id res chain seq x y z
N MET A 1 4.92 30.55 -2.60
CA MET A 1 5.81 29.38 -2.87
C MET A 1 5.13 28.18 -2.27
N PHE A 2 5.02 27.06 -3.00
CA PHE A 2 4.44 25.83 -2.46
C PHE A 2 5.48 24.99 -1.75
N HIS A 3 5.02 24.15 -0.81
CA HIS A 3 5.85 23.23 -0.05
C HIS A 3 5.53 21.80 -0.45
N TYR A 4 6.55 20.97 -0.55
CA TYR A 4 6.45 19.56 -0.91
C TYR A 4 7.31 18.72 0.05
N TYR A 5 6.71 17.75 0.69
CA TYR A 5 7.38 16.86 1.62
C TYR A 5 7.22 15.41 1.18
N MET A 6 8.30 14.66 1.23
CA MET A 6 8.29 13.22 1.10
C MET A 6 8.22 12.63 2.52
N PHE A 7 7.18 11.87 2.78
CA PHE A 7 6.95 11.26 4.08
C PHE A 7 6.96 9.74 3.95
N ASN A 8 7.85 9.08 4.69
CA ASN A 8 7.83 7.63 4.84
C ASN A 8 6.84 7.28 5.95
N LYS A 9 5.58 7.11 5.55
CA LYS A 9 4.49 6.85 6.49
C LYS A 9 4.75 5.56 7.28
N PRO A 10 4.76 5.60 8.63
CA PRO A 10 4.87 4.40 9.45
C PRO A 10 3.55 3.63 9.50
N PHE A 11 3.63 2.39 9.97
CA PHE A 11 2.46 1.60 10.34
C PHE A 11 1.73 2.26 11.52
N GLY A 12 0.40 2.22 11.49
CA GLY A 12 -0.43 2.59 12.65
C GLY A 12 -1.05 3.98 12.60
N CYS A 13 -0.58 4.91 11.76
CA CYS A 13 -1.24 6.19 11.59
C CYS A 13 -2.14 6.22 10.35
N VAL A 14 -3.23 6.96 10.44
CA VAL A 14 -4.22 7.08 9.36
C VAL A 14 -3.96 8.32 8.51
N THR A 15 -4.33 8.26 7.23
CA THR A 15 -4.25 9.40 6.31
C THR A 15 -5.50 10.25 6.47
N ALA A 16 -5.48 11.12 7.47
CA ALA A 16 -6.55 12.06 7.80
C ALA A 16 -5.97 13.27 8.52
N ARG A 17 -6.74 14.34 8.61
CA ARG A 17 -6.37 15.51 9.43
C ARG A 17 -6.61 15.27 10.91
N ARG A 18 -7.66 14.52 11.25
CA ARG A 18 -8.05 14.18 12.62
C ARG A 18 -8.62 12.77 12.65
N ASP A 19 -8.40 12.10 13.73
CA ASP A 19 -9.00 10.79 14.02
C ASP A 19 -9.17 10.63 15.52
N SER A 20 -10.24 9.94 15.94
CA SER A 20 -10.55 9.75 17.37
C SER A 20 -9.83 8.57 18.01
N LEU A 21 -9.32 7.65 17.20
CA LEU A 21 -8.73 6.39 17.66
C LEU A 21 -7.23 6.28 17.40
N TYR A 22 -6.77 6.82 16.27
CA TYR A 22 -5.40 6.63 15.82
C TYR A 22 -4.70 7.96 15.58
N PRO A 23 -3.36 8.00 15.75
CA PRO A 23 -2.58 9.12 15.26
C PRO A 23 -2.77 9.29 13.76
N THR A 24 -2.64 10.53 13.30
CA THR A 24 -2.78 10.86 11.87
C THR A 24 -1.43 11.20 11.26
N VAL A 25 -1.34 11.11 9.94
CA VAL A 25 -0.15 11.55 9.21
C VAL A 25 0.11 13.05 9.43
N MET A 26 -0.94 13.85 9.61
CA MET A 26 -0.80 15.30 9.81
C MET A 26 -0.25 15.68 11.19
N ASP A 27 -0.33 14.80 12.18
CA ASP A 27 0.30 15.02 13.49
C ASP A 27 1.83 15.21 13.37
N TYR A 28 2.47 14.54 12.40
CA TYR A 28 3.90 14.67 12.12
C TYR A 28 4.30 16.03 11.52
N PHE A 29 3.34 16.81 11.05
CA PHE A 29 3.56 18.10 10.40
C PHE A 29 3.03 19.28 11.21
N SER A 30 2.54 19.03 12.42
CA SER A 30 1.91 20.05 13.29
C SER A 30 2.85 21.21 13.63
N GLU A 31 4.15 20.94 13.81
CA GLU A 31 5.14 21.97 14.15
C GLU A 31 5.42 22.97 13.02
N LEU A 32 5.06 22.62 11.79
CA LEU A 32 5.24 23.52 10.64
C LEU A 32 4.24 24.66 10.59
N ASN A 33 3.16 24.59 11.39
CA ASN A 33 2.12 25.63 11.48
C ASN A 33 1.56 26.06 10.11
N ASN A 34 1.43 25.10 9.17
CA ASN A 34 0.87 25.33 7.84
C ASN A 34 -0.42 24.52 7.67
N ASP A 35 -1.55 25.14 7.90
CA ASP A 35 -2.88 24.52 7.82
C ASP A 35 -3.31 24.15 6.39
N ASN A 36 -2.56 24.60 5.38
CA ASN A 36 -2.85 24.29 3.98
C ASN A 36 -2.21 22.98 3.51
N LEU A 37 -1.31 22.40 4.32
CA LEU A 37 -0.71 21.11 3.99
C LEU A 37 -1.75 19.99 3.97
N ASN A 38 -1.71 19.17 2.94
CA ASN A 38 -2.59 18.04 2.75
C ASN A 38 -1.82 16.82 2.24
N PRO A 39 -2.21 15.60 2.62
CA PRO A 39 -1.66 14.41 2.00
C PRO A 39 -2.11 14.31 0.55
N VAL A 40 -1.20 13.82 -0.28
CA VAL A 40 -1.44 13.53 -1.69
C VAL A 40 -1.91 12.08 -1.81
N GLY A 41 -3.22 11.91 -1.89
CA GLY A 41 -3.86 10.61 -1.82
C GLY A 41 -3.86 10.03 -0.40
N ARG A 42 -4.09 8.74 -0.32
CA ARG A 42 -4.26 8.05 0.96
C ARG A 42 -3.53 6.70 0.96
N LEU A 43 -2.99 6.35 2.11
CA LEU A 43 -2.54 5.00 2.45
C LEU A 43 -3.36 4.49 3.63
N ASP A 44 -3.67 3.21 3.63
CA ASP A 44 -4.32 2.57 4.77
C ASP A 44 -3.45 2.66 6.03
N ARG A 45 -4.05 2.51 7.21
CA ARG A 45 -3.33 2.55 8.48
C ARG A 45 -2.16 1.56 8.53
N GLU A 46 -2.36 0.37 8.00
CA GLU A 46 -1.38 -0.72 7.98
C GLU A 46 -0.40 -0.64 6.80
N THR A 47 -0.62 0.24 5.86
CA THR A 47 0.27 0.45 4.70
C THR A 47 1.30 1.52 5.03
N THR A 48 2.55 1.23 4.70
CA THR A 48 3.69 2.12 4.95
C THR A 48 4.23 2.73 3.67
N GLY A 49 5.24 3.58 3.79
CA GLY A 49 6.02 4.08 2.68
C GLY A 49 5.61 5.45 2.18
N LEU A 50 5.84 5.68 0.90
CA LEU A 50 5.76 7.00 0.28
C LEU A 50 4.36 7.61 0.36
N LEU A 51 4.27 8.71 1.09
CA LEU A 51 3.13 9.63 1.08
C LEU A 51 3.66 11.05 0.89
N LEU A 52 3.18 11.73 -0.12
CA LEU A 52 3.54 13.13 -0.33
C LEU A 52 2.59 14.03 0.45
N ILE A 53 3.14 15.12 1.00
CA ILE A 53 2.38 16.15 1.72
C ILE A 53 2.69 17.48 1.06
N THR A 54 1.67 18.26 0.71
CA THR A 54 1.85 19.54 0.03
C THR A 54 0.69 20.50 0.28
N ASP A 55 0.94 21.79 0.10
CA ASP A 55 -0.07 22.84 0.00
C ASP A 55 -0.41 23.22 -1.45
N ASP A 56 0.15 22.50 -2.45
CA ASP A 56 -0.18 22.65 -3.87
C ASP A 56 -1.35 21.73 -4.26
N GLY A 57 -2.55 22.29 -4.28
CA GLY A 57 -3.76 21.56 -4.66
C GLY A 57 -3.79 21.08 -6.10
N VAL A 58 -3.15 21.80 -7.02
CA VAL A 58 -3.09 21.41 -8.45
C VAL A 58 -2.19 20.19 -8.62
N PHE A 59 -1.03 20.20 -7.99
CA PHE A 59 -0.13 19.05 -7.96
C PHE A 59 -0.80 17.83 -7.34
N ASN A 60 -1.47 18.02 -6.19
CA ASN A 60 -2.21 16.96 -5.51
C ASN A 60 -3.24 16.31 -6.44
N GLN A 61 -4.06 17.12 -7.11
CA GLN A 61 -5.08 16.64 -8.04
C GLN A 61 -4.48 15.87 -9.21
N LYS A 62 -3.39 16.34 -9.78
CA LYS A 62 -2.71 15.66 -10.91
C LYS A 62 -2.21 14.27 -10.54
N LEU A 63 -1.77 14.06 -9.31
CA LEU A 63 -1.28 12.75 -8.85
C LEU A 63 -2.38 11.82 -8.35
N THR A 64 -3.52 12.34 -7.93
CA THR A 64 -4.54 11.54 -7.24
C THR A 64 -5.80 11.29 -8.05
N HIS A 65 -6.11 12.16 -9.02
CA HIS A 65 -7.35 12.01 -9.78
C HIS A 65 -7.30 10.76 -10.67
N PRO A 66 -8.31 9.88 -10.60
CA PRO A 66 -8.29 8.59 -11.31
C PRO A 66 -8.08 8.68 -12.83
N SER A 67 -8.56 9.77 -13.46
CA SER A 67 -8.42 9.96 -14.91
C SER A 67 -6.98 10.09 -15.40
N TYR A 68 -6.02 10.39 -14.54
CA TYR A 68 -4.61 10.49 -14.91
C TYR A 68 -3.88 9.15 -14.87
N HIS A 69 -4.48 8.09 -14.33
CA HIS A 69 -3.93 6.74 -14.28
C HIS A 69 -2.46 6.67 -13.82
N LYS A 70 -2.12 7.46 -12.80
CA LYS A 70 -0.76 7.52 -12.27
C LYS A 70 -0.31 6.19 -11.67
N GLU A 71 0.83 5.69 -12.12
CA GLU A 71 1.38 4.44 -11.62
C GLU A 71 1.91 4.58 -10.18
N LYS A 72 1.61 3.57 -9.36
CA LYS A 72 2.09 3.46 -7.98
C LYS A 72 2.66 2.09 -7.79
N THR A 73 3.88 2.02 -7.27
CA THR A 73 4.57 0.77 -7.04
C THR A 73 4.70 0.49 -5.55
N TYR A 74 4.40 -0.75 -5.20
CA TYR A 74 4.43 -1.23 -3.81
C TYR A 74 5.29 -2.48 -3.69
N HIS A 75 6.07 -2.56 -2.61
CA HIS A 75 6.61 -3.83 -2.15
C HIS A 75 5.59 -4.49 -1.24
N PHE A 76 5.41 -5.79 -1.43
CA PHE A 76 4.48 -6.58 -0.61
C PHE A 76 5.15 -7.81 -0.02
N THR A 77 4.64 -8.21 1.14
CA THR A 77 4.82 -9.54 1.69
C THR A 77 3.43 -10.14 1.85
N VAL A 78 3.19 -11.30 1.27
CA VAL A 78 1.92 -12.01 1.38
C VAL A 78 2.11 -13.36 2.04
N LEU A 79 1.15 -13.72 2.89
CA LEU A 79 0.99 -15.08 3.39
C LEU A 79 0.29 -15.87 2.29
N GLY A 80 0.96 -16.89 1.77
CA GLY A 80 0.51 -17.69 0.64
C GLY A 80 1.56 -17.83 -0.44
N ASP A 81 1.34 -18.78 -1.34
CA ASP A 81 2.15 -18.99 -2.51
C ASP A 81 1.57 -18.19 -3.69
N LEU A 82 2.23 -17.09 -4.04
CA LEU A 82 1.86 -16.29 -5.19
C LEU A 82 2.53 -16.88 -6.44
N THR A 83 1.89 -17.90 -7.00
CA THR A 83 2.35 -18.61 -8.19
C THR A 83 2.34 -17.71 -9.42
N GLU A 84 3.07 -18.10 -10.47
CA GLU A 84 3.07 -17.37 -11.74
C GLU A 84 1.66 -17.27 -12.34
N ASP A 85 0.86 -18.31 -12.25
CA ASP A 85 -0.53 -18.31 -12.72
C ASP A 85 -1.38 -17.28 -11.97
N ARG A 86 -1.23 -17.19 -10.65
CA ARG A 86 -1.91 -16.16 -9.85
C ARG A 86 -1.43 -14.74 -10.19
N CYS A 87 -0.15 -14.56 -10.43
CA CYS A 87 0.39 -13.30 -10.92
C CYS A 87 -0.24 -12.89 -12.24
N GLN A 88 -0.31 -13.80 -13.20
CA GLN A 88 -0.94 -13.53 -14.51
C GLN A 88 -2.42 -13.16 -14.39
N GLN A 89 -3.15 -13.80 -13.49
CA GLN A 89 -4.55 -13.42 -13.21
C GLN A 89 -4.66 -11.98 -12.73
N LEU A 90 -3.79 -11.56 -11.80
CA LEU A 90 -3.77 -10.20 -11.27
C LEU A 90 -3.35 -9.19 -12.34
N GLU A 91 -2.37 -9.52 -13.18
CA GLU A 91 -1.88 -8.67 -14.24
C GLU A 91 -2.92 -8.39 -15.33
N LYS A 92 -3.75 -9.38 -15.64
CA LYS A 92 -4.84 -9.24 -16.62
C LYS A 92 -6.03 -8.45 -16.10
N GLY A 93 -6.12 -8.28 -14.80
CA GLY A 93 -7.27 -7.72 -14.12
C GLY A 93 -8.19 -8.77 -13.53
N ILE A 94 -8.71 -8.49 -12.35
CA ILE A 94 -9.52 -9.39 -11.56
C ILE A 94 -10.78 -8.69 -11.05
N LEU A 95 -11.87 -9.45 -10.93
CA LEU A 95 -13.10 -8.93 -10.38
C LEU A 95 -13.05 -8.93 -8.86
N LEU A 96 -13.08 -7.75 -8.26
CA LEU A 96 -13.12 -7.62 -6.80
C LEU A 96 -14.54 -7.78 -6.29
N LYS A 97 -14.69 -8.42 -5.14
CA LYS A 97 -16.01 -8.60 -4.49
C LYS A 97 -16.72 -7.24 -4.35
N GLY A 98 -17.95 -7.18 -4.83
CA GLY A 98 -18.77 -5.96 -4.79
C GLY A 98 -18.46 -4.93 -5.89
N SER A 99 -17.60 -5.24 -6.84
CA SER A 99 -17.31 -4.38 -7.99
C SER A 99 -17.79 -5.03 -9.27
N PRO A 100 -18.51 -4.30 -10.16
CA PRO A 100 -18.94 -4.81 -11.45
C PRO A 100 -17.85 -4.74 -12.53
N VAL A 101 -16.70 -4.13 -12.23
CA VAL A 101 -15.64 -3.84 -13.20
C VAL A 101 -14.33 -4.49 -12.76
N LEU A 102 -13.64 -5.11 -13.70
CA LEU A 102 -12.30 -5.67 -13.48
C LEU A 102 -11.33 -4.57 -13.02
N THR A 103 -10.32 -4.97 -12.24
CA THR A 103 -9.18 -4.09 -11.96
C THR A 103 -8.41 -3.80 -13.26
N SER A 104 -7.82 -2.61 -13.36
CA SER A 104 -6.93 -2.30 -14.46
C SER A 104 -5.72 -3.23 -14.47
N PRO A 105 -5.11 -3.49 -15.64
CA PRO A 105 -3.91 -4.30 -15.71
C PRO A 105 -2.84 -3.83 -14.73
N ALA A 106 -2.19 -4.78 -14.08
CA ALA A 106 -1.12 -4.54 -13.13
C ALA A 106 0.18 -5.19 -13.62
N LYS A 107 1.29 -4.80 -13.01
CA LYS A 107 2.60 -5.43 -13.24
C LYS A 107 3.05 -6.04 -11.91
N LEU A 108 3.43 -7.31 -11.92
CA LEU A 108 3.92 -8.01 -10.74
C LEU A 108 5.31 -8.58 -10.98
N LYS A 109 6.11 -8.60 -9.90
CA LYS A 109 7.40 -9.25 -9.87
C LYS A 109 7.57 -9.93 -8.52
N VAL A 110 7.74 -11.25 -8.53
CA VAL A 110 8.06 -12.00 -7.32
C VAL A 110 9.58 -11.98 -7.12
N PHE A 111 10.03 -11.59 -5.95
CA PHE A 111 11.45 -11.52 -5.62
C PHE A 111 11.96 -12.82 -5.02
N ARG A 112 11.23 -13.36 -4.05
CA ARG A 112 11.60 -14.59 -3.35
C ARG A 112 10.42 -15.18 -2.59
N GLN A 113 10.58 -16.42 -2.20
CA GLN A 113 9.67 -17.14 -1.33
C GLN A 113 10.38 -17.52 -0.03
N ASP A 114 9.58 -17.70 1.02
CA ASP A 114 10.03 -18.07 2.35
C ASP A 114 8.92 -18.83 3.08
N ILE A 115 9.12 -19.11 4.36
CA ILE A 115 8.10 -19.66 5.25
C ILE A 115 7.86 -18.69 6.43
N LEU A 116 6.67 -18.76 7.02
CA LEU A 116 6.24 -17.83 8.06
C LEU A 116 7.20 -17.81 9.27
N SER A 117 7.68 -18.96 9.72
CA SER A 117 8.56 -19.03 10.87
C SER A 117 9.86 -18.24 10.74
N ASN A 118 10.35 -18.04 9.51
CA ASN A 118 11.58 -17.30 9.25
C ASN A 118 11.41 -15.78 9.34
N ILE A 119 10.18 -15.28 9.28
CA ILE A 119 9.91 -13.84 9.17
C ILE A 119 9.01 -13.30 10.28
N ILE A 120 8.30 -14.16 11.01
CA ILE A 120 7.25 -13.73 11.93
C ILE A 120 7.74 -12.73 12.97
N ASP A 121 8.95 -12.90 13.47
CA ASP A 121 9.54 -12.01 14.49
C ASP A 121 9.90 -10.61 13.94
N THR A 122 9.98 -10.46 12.62
CA THR A 122 10.26 -9.17 11.96
C THR A 122 9.01 -8.34 11.70
N LEU A 123 7.83 -8.96 11.82
CA LEU A 123 6.56 -8.32 11.53
C LEU A 123 6.12 -7.40 12.67
N HIS A 124 5.31 -6.40 12.34
CA HIS A 124 4.67 -5.56 13.36
C HIS A 124 3.83 -6.43 14.32
N PRO A 125 3.81 -6.13 15.63
CA PRO A 125 3.07 -6.96 16.62
C PRO A 125 1.61 -7.24 16.27
N GLU A 126 0.88 -6.27 15.72
CA GLU A 126 -0.50 -6.48 15.29
C GLU A 126 -0.59 -7.53 14.15
N VAL A 127 0.38 -7.54 13.24
CA VAL A 127 0.45 -8.51 12.15
C VAL A 127 0.85 -9.89 12.68
N GLN A 128 1.80 -9.95 13.60
CA GLN A 128 2.16 -11.20 14.30
C GLN A 128 0.92 -11.84 14.92
N ASN A 129 0.12 -11.06 15.65
CA ASN A 129 -1.12 -11.55 16.27
C ASN A 129 -2.14 -12.05 15.22
N ALA A 130 -2.22 -11.39 14.08
CA ALA A 130 -3.15 -11.78 13.01
C ALA A 130 -2.76 -13.11 12.32
N VAL A 131 -1.48 -13.47 12.31
CA VAL A 131 -0.97 -14.64 11.56
C VAL A 131 -0.48 -15.78 12.46
N CYS A 132 -0.42 -15.59 13.78
CA CYS A 132 0.18 -16.55 14.73
C CYS A 132 -0.46 -17.94 14.73
N ASN A 133 -1.70 -18.06 14.27
CA ASN A 133 -2.42 -19.35 14.20
C ASN A 133 -2.13 -20.13 12.92
N ASN A 134 -1.36 -19.57 12.00
CA ASN A 134 -0.95 -20.29 10.79
C ASN A 134 0.22 -21.24 11.10
N LEU A 135 0.37 -22.27 10.26
CA LEU A 135 1.50 -23.20 10.40
C LEU A 135 2.83 -22.46 10.22
N PRO A 136 3.87 -22.78 11.00
CA PRO A 136 5.20 -22.20 10.83
C PRO A 136 5.78 -22.35 9.42
N THR A 137 5.42 -23.41 8.73
CA THR A 137 5.84 -23.72 7.36
C THR A 137 4.96 -23.09 6.29
N HIS A 138 3.97 -22.27 6.68
CA HIS A 138 3.09 -21.63 5.70
C HIS A 138 3.91 -20.79 4.73
N PRO A 139 3.68 -20.92 3.40
CA PRO A 139 4.42 -20.14 2.41
C PRO A 139 4.23 -18.64 2.58
N VAL A 140 5.30 -17.91 2.31
CA VAL A 140 5.32 -16.44 2.26
C VAL A 140 5.99 -16.03 0.97
N THR A 141 5.42 -15.04 0.28
CA THR A 141 5.96 -14.50 -0.98
C THR A 141 6.25 -13.01 -0.84
N TYR A 142 7.45 -12.61 -1.26
CA TYR A 142 7.86 -11.21 -1.38
C TYR A 142 7.86 -10.79 -2.83
N GLY A 143 7.40 -9.59 -3.10
CA GLY A 143 7.40 -9.08 -4.46
C GLY A 143 7.06 -7.62 -4.56
N GLU A 144 6.83 -7.22 -5.79
CA GLU A 144 6.49 -5.86 -6.19
C GLU A 144 5.24 -5.88 -7.06
N ILE A 145 4.36 -4.90 -6.84
CA ILE A 145 3.19 -4.68 -7.69
C ILE A 145 3.09 -3.22 -8.07
N THR A 146 2.84 -2.96 -9.36
CA THR A 146 2.55 -1.63 -9.89
C THR A 146 1.11 -1.59 -10.40
N ILE A 147 0.34 -0.63 -9.91
CA ILE A 147 -1.05 -0.38 -10.31
C ILE A 147 -1.23 1.06 -10.78
N SER A 148 -2.17 1.30 -11.68
CA SER A 148 -2.49 2.62 -12.24
C SER A 148 -3.84 3.17 -11.79
N GLU A 149 -4.41 2.60 -10.75
CA GLU A 149 -5.67 3.02 -10.13
C GLU A 149 -5.54 2.97 -8.60
N GLY A 150 -6.56 3.35 -7.86
CA GLY A 150 -6.48 3.40 -6.40
C GLY A 150 -7.83 3.15 -5.74
N ARG A 151 -8.45 1.97 -5.98
CA ARG A 151 -9.66 1.57 -5.28
C ARG A 151 -9.36 1.27 -3.81
N LYS A 152 -10.36 1.44 -2.95
CA LYS A 152 -10.23 1.18 -1.51
C LYS A 152 -9.65 -0.21 -1.24
N ARG A 153 -8.51 -0.26 -0.52
CA ARG A 153 -7.78 -1.47 -0.13
C ARG A 153 -7.50 -2.43 -1.30
N GLN A 154 -7.24 -1.86 -2.48
CA GLN A 154 -7.22 -2.60 -3.73
C GLN A 154 -6.23 -3.76 -3.74
N ILE A 155 -4.96 -3.52 -3.40
CA ILE A 155 -3.93 -4.57 -3.45
C ILE A 155 -4.26 -5.70 -2.47
N ARG A 156 -4.74 -5.38 -1.27
CA ARG A 156 -5.15 -6.38 -0.27
C ARG A 156 -6.29 -7.24 -0.78
N ARG A 157 -7.26 -6.62 -1.45
CA ARG A 157 -8.41 -7.32 -2.05
C ARG A 157 -8.00 -8.16 -3.27
N MET A 158 -7.09 -7.65 -4.10
CA MET A 158 -6.55 -8.38 -5.25
C MET A 158 -5.83 -9.65 -4.78
N MET A 159 -4.92 -9.52 -3.82
CA MET A 159 -4.18 -10.66 -3.27
C MET A 159 -5.11 -11.69 -2.62
N LYS A 160 -6.12 -11.24 -1.88
CA LYS A 160 -7.13 -12.12 -1.29
C LYS A 160 -7.91 -12.91 -2.34
N ALA A 161 -8.19 -12.31 -3.48
CA ALA A 161 -8.91 -12.96 -4.59
C ALA A 161 -8.12 -14.12 -5.21
N VAL A 162 -6.81 -14.16 -5.05
CA VAL A 162 -5.92 -15.26 -5.45
C VAL A 162 -5.40 -16.07 -4.25
N HIS A 163 -6.14 -16.04 -3.14
CA HIS A 163 -5.85 -16.81 -1.91
C HIS A 163 -4.54 -16.46 -1.22
N CYS A 164 -4.10 -15.20 -1.32
CA CYS A 164 -2.97 -14.67 -0.58
C CYS A 164 -3.43 -13.56 0.36
N TYR A 165 -2.78 -13.47 1.53
CA TYR A 165 -3.08 -12.45 2.53
C TYR A 165 -1.90 -11.50 2.69
N VAL A 166 -2.12 -10.19 2.46
CA VAL A 166 -1.08 -9.17 2.60
C VAL A 166 -0.76 -8.97 4.07
N ILE A 167 0.49 -9.21 4.45
CA ILE A 167 1.02 -9.01 5.82
C ILE A 167 1.92 -7.79 5.94
N GLU A 168 2.54 -7.37 4.84
CA GLU A 168 3.25 -6.09 4.73
C GLU A 168 2.99 -5.47 3.36
N LEU A 169 2.81 -4.15 3.34
CA LEU A 169 2.62 -3.39 2.12
C LEU A 169 3.26 -2.02 2.27
N LYS A 170 4.21 -1.70 1.39
CA LYS A 170 4.94 -0.45 1.41
C LYS A 170 4.93 0.20 0.04
N ARG A 171 4.37 1.40 -0.08
CA ARG A 171 4.48 2.15 -1.33
C ARG A 171 5.89 2.72 -1.47
N ILE A 172 6.56 2.38 -2.56
CA ILE A 172 7.93 2.80 -2.84
C ILE A 172 8.03 3.90 -3.88
N SER A 173 7.05 4.03 -4.77
CA SER A 173 7.03 5.11 -5.75
C SER A 173 5.63 5.51 -6.19
N ILE A 174 5.53 6.74 -6.67
CA ILE A 174 4.41 7.28 -7.44
C ILE A 174 5.03 7.90 -8.68
N GLU A 175 4.78 7.30 -9.87
CA GLU A 175 5.49 7.68 -11.10
C GLU A 175 7.01 7.67 -10.86
N ASP A 176 7.69 8.73 -11.22
CA ASP A 176 9.15 8.89 -11.08
C ASP A 176 9.58 9.35 -9.66
N ILE A 177 8.62 9.59 -8.77
CA ILE A 177 8.92 9.98 -7.39
C ILE A 177 9.16 8.70 -6.57
N ILE A 178 10.38 8.49 -6.18
CA ILE A 178 10.83 7.28 -5.46
C ILE A 178 11.10 7.64 -3.99
N LEU A 179 10.67 6.78 -3.08
CA LEU A 179 10.97 6.92 -1.66
C LEU A 179 12.47 6.80 -1.43
N ASP A 180 13.02 7.83 -0.81
CA ASP A 180 14.44 7.93 -0.45
C ASP A 180 14.76 7.20 0.87
#